data_bfa5ef72953851809519456b9b067381
#
_entry.id   bfa5ef72953851809519456b9b067381
#
_cell.length_a   1.000
_cell.length_b   1.000
_cell.length_c   1.000
_cell.angle_alpha   90.00
_cell.angle_beta   90.00
_cell.angle_gamma   90.00
#
_symmetry.space_group_name_H-M   'P 1'
#
loop_
_entity.id
_entity.type
_entity.pdbx_description
1 polymer ?
#
loop_
_entity_poly.entity_id
_entity_poly.type
_entity_poly.pdbx_seq_one_letter_code
_entity_poly.pdbx_strand_id
1 'polypeptide(L)'
;DRAGYSYVGYAEFNKYDGTNDATEGVSKAFAGIRKLGTYKFSVEVNSENYPYYYAGNLGAIGCYDTKLVLGDGVEIKDDGEGAYLSDAWYAKSNDKYSKIAHLTAAKTDVSTYAYSGAYVVKKWDSVNSEATLEINPNYQGNYEGQKPHIKKVIYRLVEEDTQFGQLENGEIDVINGLTGKTSVDAALALEKKGGFKNVNYDRAGYGKVQFDCDFGPTADAAVRQAVAYNLDRDEFAKTFCGGYGTVVNGPYSVYFDGYTANADYLEETLKSYSVSTAKAKQALEAAGWKYNADGTAYTSGIRYKKLTAKDAANTANTSYASVSNSESNFKNVAPGGYKTEKVGDDYYM
;
A
#
# COMPACT_ATOMS: atom_id res chain seq x y z
N ASP A 1 -2.46 -13.82 5.05
CA ASP A 1 -1.96 -13.13 3.88
C ASP A 1 -3.09 -12.49 3.10
N ARG A 2 -2.94 -11.22 2.68
CA ARG A 2 -4.00 -10.48 1.98
C ARG A 2 -4.40 -11.08 0.65
N ALA A 3 -3.51 -11.80 -0.03
CA ALA A 3 -3.81 -12.49 -1.28
C ALA A 3 -4.71 -13.71 -1.08
N GLY A 4 -4.63 -14.39 0.06
CA GLY A 4 -5.40 -15.60 0.35
C GLY A 4 -6.90 -15.42 0.24
N TYR A 5 -7.44 -14.28 0.66
CA TYR A 5 -8.87 -13.97 0.55
C TYR A 5 -9.40 -13.97 -0.88
N SER A 6 -8.53 -13.76 -1.85
CA SER A 6 -8.88 -13.66 -3.25
C SER A 6 -8.90 -15.00 -3.97
N TYR A 7 -8.51 -16.09 -3.30
CA TYR A 7 -8.45 -17.43 -3.89
C TYR A 7 -9.66 -18.27 -3.51
N VAL A 8 -10.06 -19.13 -4.43
CA VAL A 8 -11.19 -20.07 -4.24
C VAL A 8 -10.95 -20.95 -3.02
N GLY A 9 -11.96 -21.12 -2.17
CA GLY A 9 -11.91 -22.01 -0.99
C GLY A 9 -11.15 -21.45 0.22
N TYR A 10 -10.74 -20.16 0.21
CA TYR A 10 -10.06 -19.56 1.35
C TYR A 10 -10.89 -19.60 2.63
N ALA A 11 -12.16 -19.27 2.54
CA ALA A 11 -13.02 -19.15 3.72
C ALA A 11 -13.20 -20.49 4.44
N GLU A 12 -13.33 -21.58 3.70
CA GLU A 12 -13.47 -22.95 4.19
C GLU A 12 -12.15 -23.44 4.78
N PHE A 13 -11.04 -23.24 4.06
CA PHE A 13 -9.70 -23.61 4.52
C PHE A 13 -9.28 -22.86 5.80
N ASN A 14 -9.61 -21.58 5.90
CA ASN A 14 -9.22 -20.77 7.05
C ASN A 14 -9.94 -21.14 8.36
N LYS A 15 -11.05 -21.88 8.27
CA LYS A 15 -11.79 -22.40 9.41
C LYS A 15 -11.25 -23.75 9.92
N TYR A 16 -10.43 -24.43 9.13
CA TYR A 16 -9.89 -25.73 9.52
C TYR A 16 -8.86 -25.60 10.63
N ASP A 17 -9.05 -26.36 11.71
CA ASP A 17 -8.20 -26.32 12.91
C ASP A 17 -7.32 -27.59 13.11
N GLY A 18 -7.45 -28.56 12.22
CA GLY A 18 -6.74 -29.85 12.29
C GLY A 18 -7.63 -31.02 12.74
N THR A 19 -8.84 -30.76 13.22
CA THR A 19 -9.74 -31.80 13.78
C THR A 19 -11.17 -31.69 13.29
N ASN A 20 -11.57 -30.59 12.68
CA ASN A 20 -12.96 -30.24 12.37
C ASN A 20 -13.32 -30.39 10.88
N ASP A 21 -12.63 -31.24 10.14
CA ASP A 21 -12.83 -31.49 8.71
C ASP A 21 -14.21 -32.08 8.34
N ALA A 22 -14.91 -32.69 9.30
CA ALA A 22 -16.28 -33.15 9.11
C ALA A 22 -17.35 -32.04 9.29
N THR A 23 -16.94 -30.81 9.62
CA THR A 23 -17.84 -29.69 9.83
C THR A 23 -18.25 -29.07 8.50
N GLU A 24 -19.54 -28.85 8.29
CA GLU A 24 -20.03 -28.17 7.09
C GLU A 24 -19.39 -26.80 6.90
N GLY A 25 -18.95 -26.49 5.68
CA GLY A 25 -18.27 -25.23 5.32
C GLY A 25 -16.86 -25.08 5.87
N VAL A 26 -16.23 -26.20 6.26
CA VAL A 26 -14.80 -26.30 6.62
C VAL A 26 -14.09 -27.21 5.64
N SER A 27 -12.88 -26.89 5.26
CA SER A 27 -12.06 -27.75 4.39
C SER A 27 -10.62 -27.78 4.84
N LYS A 28 -10.06 -28.98 4.95
CA LYS A 28 -8.62 -29.20 5.12
C LYS A 28 -7.83 -28.73 3.90
N ALA A 29 -8.41 -28.93 2.70
CA ALA A 29 -7.79 -28.58 1.44
C ALA A 29 -8.15 -27.14 1.02
N PHE A 30 -7.15 -26.38 0.59
CA PHE A 30 -7.31 -25.06 0.00
C PHE A 30 -7.56 -25.22 -1.50
N ALA A 31 -8.82 -25.27 -1.90
CA ALA A 31 -9.22 -25.62 -3.27
C ALA A 31 -8.57 -24.73 -4.35
N GLY A 32 -8.45 -23.43 -4.09
CA GLY A 32 -7.82 -22.47 -5.01
C GLY A 32 -6.30 -22.58 -5.13
N ILE A 33 -5.65 -23.46 -4.40
CA ILE A 33 -4.22 -23.70 -4.50
C ILE A 33 -3.97 -25.19 -4.76
N ARG A 34 -3.20 -25.50 -5.82
CA ARG A 34 -2.88 -26.87 -6.18
C ARG A 34 -1.37 -27.08 -6.29
N LYS A 35 -0.87 -28.12 -5.65
CA LYS A 35 0.52 -28.60 -5.83
C LYS A 35 0.55 -29.65 -6.94
N LEU A 36 0.88 -29.24 -8.15
CA LEU A 36 0.84 -30.09 -9.34
C LEU A 36 2.13 -30.86 -9.57
N GLY A 37 3.18 -30.60 -8.79
CA GLY A 37 4.48 -31.26 -8.90
C GLY A 37 5.55 -30.56 -8.06
N THR A 38 6.80 -31.05 -8.18
CA THR A 38 7.93 -30.51 -7.40
C THR A 38 8.16 -29.02 -7.66
N TYR A 39 8.00 -28.56 -8.89
CA TYR A 39 8.24 -27.19 -9.33
C TYR A 39 7.02 -26.57 -10.02
N LYS A 40 5.83 -27.16 -9.80
CA LYS A 40 4.61 -26.70 -10.45
C LYS A 40 3.47 -26.61 -9.46
N PHE A 41 2.83 -25.45 -9.45
CA PHE A 41 1.61 -25.21 -8.69
C PHE A 41 0.66 -24.35 -9.53
N SER A 42 -0.60 -24.28 -9.13
CA SER A 42 -1.56 -23.32 -9.68
C SER A 42 -2.30 -22.60 -8.56
N VAL A 43 -2.79 -21.43 -8.88
CA VAL A 43 -3.72 -20.66 -8.04
C VAL A 43 -4.97 -20.34 -8.87
N GLU A 44 -6.12 -20.38 -8.21
CA GLU A 44 -7.40 -20.01 -8.78
C GLU A 44 -7.95 -18.80 -8.01
N VAL A 45 -8.14 -17.71 -8.72
CA VAL A 45 -8.66 -16.46 -8.17
C VAL A 45 -10.19 -16.49 -8.23
N ASN A 46 -10.86 -16.02 -7.17
CA ASN A 46 -12.32 -15.87 -7.14
C ASN A 46 -12.79 -14.96 -8.29
N SER A 47 -13.84 -15.37 -8.98
CA SER A 47 -14.39 -14.64 -10.14
C SER A 47 -14.84 -13.21 -9.81
N GLU A 48 -15.24 -12.94 -8.58
CA GLU A 48 -15.59 -11.60 -8.10
C GLU A 48 -14.42 -10.61 -8.13
N ASN A 49 -13.17 -11.11 -8.15
CA ASN A 49 -11.97 -10.28 -8.25
C ASN A 49 -11.54 -9.99 -9.70
N TYR A 50 -12.15 -10.60 -10.71
CA TYR A 50 -11.79 -10.39 -12.11
C TYR A 50 -12.00 -8.96 -12.61
N PRO A 51 -13.03 -8.22 -12.16
CA PRO A 51 -13.20 -6.82 -12.53
C PRO A 51 -12.17 -5.88 -11.90
N TYR A 52 -11.39 -6.37 -10.92
CA TYR A 52 -10.39 -5.56 -10.26
C TYR A 52 -9.21 -5.26 -11.19
N TYR A 53 -8.91 -3.98 -11.37
CA TYR A 53 -7.87 -3.52 -12.29
C TYR A 53 -6.51 -4.19 -12.08
N TYR A 54 -6.15 -4.46 -10.83
CA TYR A 54 -4.89 -5.12 -10.46
C TYR A 54 -5.03 -6.63 -10.21
N ALA A 55 -6.05 -7.27 -10.74
CA ALA A 55 -6.28 -8.71 -10.51
C ALA A 55 -5.06 -9.59 -10.87
N GLY A 56 -4.29 -9.19 -11.90
CA GLY A 56 -3.04 -9.87 -12.27
C GLY A 56 -2.00 -9.92 -11.13
N ASN A 57 -2.01 -8.96 -10.21
CA ASN A 57 -1.10 -8.94 -9.07
C ASN A 57 -1.41 -10.06 -8.04
N LEU A 58 -2.61 -10.64 -8.08
CA LEU A 58 -2.96 -11.79 -7.26
C LEU A 58 -2.18 -13.06 -7.65
N GLY A 59 -1.64 -13.10 -8.86
CA GLY A 59 -0.71 -14.13 -9.33
C GLY A 59 0.77 -13.87 -9.00
N ALA A 60 1.11 -12.70 -8.46
CA ALA A 60 2.47 -12.35 -8.09
C ALA A 60 2.83 -12.98 -6.73
N ILE A 61 3.28 -14.22 -6.74
CA ILE A 61 3.55 -15.03 -5.56
C ILE A 61 5.06 -15.10 -5.32
N GLY A 62 5.50 -14.58 -4.16
CA GLY A 62 6.88 -14.69 -3.71
C GLY A 62 7.20 -16.11 -3.21
N CYS A 63 8.38 -16.61 -3.55
CA CYS A 63 8.87 -17.88 -3.04
C CYS A 63 9.45 -17.69 -1.64
N TYR A 64 9.01 -18.52 -0.70
CA TYR A 64 9.53 -18.57 0.66
C TYR A 64 10.05 -19.97 0.97
N ASP A 65 11.10 -20.06 1.81
CA ASP A 65 11.53 -21.33 2.36
C ASP A 65 10.45 -21.89 3.31
N THR A 66 9.86 -23.02 2.93
CA THR A 66 8.80 -23.65 3.72
C THR A 66 9.26 -24.07 5.10
N LYS A 67 10.52 -24.49 5.25
CA LYS A 67 11.11 -24.84 6.54
C LYS A 67 11.20 -23.60 7.44
N LEU A 68 11.62 -22.46 6.89
CA LEU A 68 11.67 -21.20 7.62
C LEU A 68 10.27 -20.74 8.02
N VAL A 69 9.29 -20.82 7.12
CA VAL A 69 7.94 -20.27 7.37
C VAL A 69 7.10 -21.21 8.22
N LEU A 70 7.10 -22.49 7.92
CA LEU A 70 6.24 -23.50 8.57
C LEU A 70 6.94 -24.23 9.71
N GLY A 71 8.28 -24.21 9.73
CA GLY A 71 9.11 -24.96 10.67
C GLY A 71 9.37 -26.41 10.22
N ASP A 72 10.25 -27.08 10.97
CA ASP A 72 10.67 -28.45 10.65
C ASP A 72 9.51 -29.45 10.66
N GLY A 73 9.53 -30.38 9.71
CA GLY A 73 8.60 -31.49 9.60
C GLY A 73 7.24 -31.17 9.03
N VAL A 74 6.95 -29.88 8.70
CA VAL A 74 5.71 -29.49 8.04
C VAL A 74 5.87 -29.56 6.52
N GLU A 75 4.95 -30.25 5.87
CA GLU A 75 4.91 -30.41 4.41
C GLU A 75 3.64 -29.79 3.82
N ILE A 76 3.75 -29.28 2.61
CA ILE A 76 2.60 -28.91 1.78
C ILE A 76 2.28 -30.11 0.88
N LYS A 77 1.07 -30.66 1.04
CA LYS A 77 0.52 -31.79 0.29
C LYS A 77 -0.63 -31.35 -0.61
N ASP A 78 -1.09 -32.25 -1.48
CA ASP A 78 -2.28 -32.05 -2.33
C ASP A 78 -3.01 -33.40 -2.43
N ASP A 79 -4.31 -33.38 -2.27
CA ASP A 79 -5.15 -34.60 -2.27
C ASP A 79 -5.98 -34.78 -3.56
N GLY A 80 -5.81 -33.88 -4.52
CA GLY A 80 -6.62 -33.81 -5.72
C GLY A 80 -7.71 -32.76 -5.67
N GLU A 81 -8.10 -32.29 -4.48
CA GLU A 81 -9.10 -31.25 -4.26
C GLU A 81 -8.45 -29.91 -3.93
N GLY A 82 -7.28 -29.89 -3.30
CA GLY A 82 -6.54 -28.69 -2.95
C GLY A 82 -5.24 -28.93 -2.21
N ALA A 83 -4.44 -27.90 -2.06
CA ALA A 83 -3.24 -27.97 -1.25
C ALA A 83 -3.59 -27.89 0.25
N TYR A 84 -2.88 -28.66 1.08
CA TYR A 84 -3.06 -28.63 2.52
C TYR A 84 -1.75 -28.82 3.27
N LEU A 85 -1.73 -28.40 4.54
CA LEU A 85 -0.58 -28.60 5.43
C LEU A 85 -0.65 -29.98 6.10
N SER A 86 0.50 -30.63 6.24
CA SER A 86 0.59 -31.93 6.96
C SER A 86 0.15 -31.78 8.42
N ASP A 87 -0.23 -32.91 9.04
CA ASP A 87 -0.70 -32.96 10.43
C ASP A 87 0.32 -32.39 11.43
N ALA A 88 1.61 -32.43 11.08
CA ALA A 88 2.67 -31.81 11.86
C ALA A 88 2.46 -30.30 12.11
N TRP A 89 1.75 -29.58 11.22
CA TRP A 89 1.37 -28.19 11.45
C TRP A 89 0.31 -28.05 12.54
N TYR A 90 -0.71 -28.90 12.49
CA TYR A 90 -1.83 -28.84 13.42
C TYR A 90 -1.49 -29.42 14.80
N ALA A 91 -0.49 -30.31 14.87
CA ALA A 91 0.06 -30.81 16.14
C ALA A 91 0.84 -29.74 16.93
N LYS A 92 1.21 -28.62 16.30
CA LYS A 92 1.79 -27.48 17.01
C LYS A 92 0.72 -26.80 17.86
N SER A 93 1.16 -26.04 18.89
CA SER A 93 0.26 -25.24 19.73
C SER A 93 -0.76 -24.48 18.89
N ASN A 94 -2.01 -24.44 19.34
CA ASN A 94 -3.06 -23.65 18.69
C ASN A 94 -2.87 -22.14 18.84
N ASP A 95 -1.96 -21.70 19.73
CA ASP A 95 -1.57 -20.30 19.77
C ASP A 95 -0.83 -19.90 18.50
N LYS A 96 -1.43 -18.97 17.77
CA LYS A 96 -0.89 -18.44 16.51
C LYS A 96 0.54 -17.91 16.65
N TYR A 97 0.84 -17.26 17.76
CA TYR A 97 2.17 -16.67 17.98
C TYR A 97 3.21 -17.74 18.26
N SER A 98 2.85 -18.80 19.01
CA SER A 98 3.75 -19.95 19.23
C SER A 98 4.07 -20.70 17.96
N LYS A 99 3.11 -20.87 17.04
CA LYS A 99 3.34 -21.52 15.72
C LYS A 99 4.41 -20.81 14.88
N ILE A 100 4.51 -19.49 15.00
CA ILE A 100 5.43 -18.65 14.23
C ILE A 100 6.56 -18.04 15.05
N ALA A 101 6.76 -18.51 16.30
CA ALA A 101 7.80 -17.98 17.19
C ALA A 101 9.20 -18.03 16.58
N HIS A 102 9.49 -19.08 15.80
CA HIS A 102 10.74 -19.22 15.06
C HIS A 102 10.97 -18.11 14.02
N LEU A 103 9.90 -17.55 13.42
CA LEU A 103 10.01 -16.39 12.51
C LEU A 103 10.45 -15.14 13.25
N THR A 104 10.03 -14.97 14.49
CA THR A 104 10.45 -13.83 15.33
C THR A 104 11.93 -13.96 15.68
N ALA A 105 12.39 -15.15 16.03
CA ALA A 105 13.82 -15.42 16.26
C ALA A 105 14.65 -15.20 14.99
N ALA A 106 14.17 -15.66 13.85
CA ALA A 106 14.82 -15.49 12.55
C ALA A 106 14.98 -14.01 12.14
N LYS A 107 14.08 -13.10 12.58
CA LYS A 107 14.21 -11.67 12.26
C LYS A 107 15.52 -11.04 12.73
N THR A 108 16.13 -11.57 13.77
CA THR A 108 17.39 -11.10 14.34
C THR A 108 18.60 -11.92 13.92
N ASP A 109 18.38 -13.11 13.38
CA ASP A 109 19.42 -14.01 12.91
C ASP A 109 19.31 -14.22 11.39
N VAL A 110 20.00 -13.37 10.64
CA VAL A 110 20.01 -13.39 9.17
C VAL A 110 20.64 -14.67 8.59
N SER A 111 21.37 -15.46 9.38
CA SER A 111 21.96 -16.73 8.93
C SER A 111 20.92 -17.82 8.73
N THR A 112 19.73 -17.68 9.32
CA THR A 112 18.63 -18.65 9.20
C THR A 112 17.83 -18.52 7.92
N TYR A 113 18.04 -17.44 7.14
CA TYR A 113 17.30 -17.21 5.90
C TYR A 113 17.90 -17.98 4.72
N ALA A 114 17.03 -18.51 3.88
CA ALA A 114 17.40 -18.98 2.55
C ALA A 114 17.35 -17.81 1.56
N TYR A 115 18.44 -17.60 0.84
CA TYR A 115 18.56 -16.51 -0.12
C TYR A 115 18.62 -17.07 -1.54
N SER A 116 17.71 -16.63 -2.40
CA SER A 116 17.70 -16.98 -3.83
C SER A 116 18.34 -15.89 -4.72
N GLY A 117 18.60 -14.70 -4.16
CA GLY A 117 19.19 -13.59 -4.87
C GLY A 117 20.71 -13.64 -5.02
N ALA A 118 21.25 -12.65 -5.71
CA ALA A 118 22.68 -12.52 -5.99
C ALA A 118 23.55 -12.34 -4.75
N TYR A 119 22.96 -11.87 -3.66
CA TYR A 119 23.64 -11.61 -2.39
C TYR A 119 22.91 -12.26 -1.22
N VAL A 120 23.67 -12.56 -0.17
CA VAL A 120 23.18 -12.98 1.14
C VAL A 120 23.51 -11.91 2.17
N VAL A 121 22.61 -11.70 3.13
CA VAL A 121 22.87 -10.82 4.26
C VAL A 121 23.77 -11.56 5.26
N LYS A 122 24.94 -11.03 5.53
CA LYS A 122 25.91 -11.58 6.48
C LYS A 122 25.80 -10.96 7.86
N LYS A 123 25.46 -9.69 7.91
CA LYS A 123 25.28 -8.96 9.17
C LYS A 123 24.13 -7.97 9.03
N TRP A 124 23.31 -7.92 10.04
CA TRP A 124 22.35 -6.85 10.26
C TRP A 124 22.69 -6.14 11.56
N ASP A 125 22.87 -4.82 11.49
CA ASP A 125 23.13 -3.95 12.62
C ASP A 125 21.93 -3.01 12.80
N SER A 126 21.05 -3.35 13.75
CA SER A 126 19.82 -2.59 13.99
C SER A 126 20.08 -1.23 14.67
N VAL A 127 21.24 -1.06 15.33
CA VAL A 127 21.61 0.19 16.00
C VAL A 127 22.02 1.24 14.97
N ASN A 128 22.83 0.81 13.99
CA ASN A 128 23.34 1.70 12.95
C ASN A 128 22.48 1.65 11.66
N SER A 129 21.39 0.87 11.66
CA SER A 129 20.55 0.64 10.46
C SER A 129 21.40 0.25 9.23
N GLU A 130 22.29 -0.71 9.42
CA GLU A 130 23.25 -1.15 8.41
C GLU A 130 23.12 -2.65 8.11
N ALA A 131 23.11 -3.02 6.83
CA ALA A 131 23.19 -4.40 6.37
C ALA A 131 24.44 -4.63 5.55
N THR A 132 25.25 -5.64 5.94
CA THR A 132 26.38 -6.11 5.14
C THR A 132 25.96 -7.33 4.34
N LEU A 133 26.15 -7.25 3.03
CA LEU A 133 25.83 -8.30 2.07
C LEU A 133 27.09 -8.83 1.38
N GLU A 134 27.12 -10.12 1.10
CA GLU A 134 28.19 -10.78 0.31
C GLU A 134 27.57 -11.58 -0.83
N ILE A 135 28.36 -11.90 -1.85
CA ILE A 135 27.91 -12.71 -2.98
C ILE A 135 27.35 -14.04 -2.48
N ASN A 136 26.15 -14.40 -2.94
CA ASN A 136 25.58 -15.73 -2.73
C ASN A 136 26.30 -16.77 -3.59
N PRO A 137 27.02 -17.73 -2.98
CA PRO A 137 27.78 -18.72 -3.74
C PRO A 137 26.88 -19.68 -4.56
N ASN A 138 25.59 -19.77 -4.18
CA ASN A 138 24.62 -20.63 -4.85
C ASN A 138 23.87 -19.93 -5.99
N TYR A 139 24.08 -18.63 -6.19
CA TYR A 139 23.39 -17.87 -7.22
C TYR A 139 23.85 -18.24 -8.62
N GLN A 140 22.94 -18.69 -9.45
CA GLN A 140 23.24 -19.18 -10.80
C GLN A 140 23.29 -18.07 -11.86
N GLY A 141 22.87 -16.87 -11.53
CA GLY A 141 22.75 -15.72 -12.42
C GLY A 141 21.30 -15.27 -12.62
N ASN A 142 21.10 -14.09 -13.24
CA ASN A 142 19.81 -13.62 -13.67
C ASN A 142 19.36 -14.36 -14.96
N TYR A 143 18.27 -13.91 -15.59
CA TYR A 143 17.73 -14.50 -16.82
C TYR A 143 18.71 -14.41 -18.02
N GLU A 144 19.71 -13.53 -17.98
CA GLU A 144 20.80 -13.40 -18.95
C GLU A 144 22.07 -14.14 -18.52
N GLY A 145 22.06 -14.85 -17.38
CA GLY A 145 23.21 -15.54 -16.83
C GLY A 145 24.25 -14.65 -16.14
N GLN A 146 23.93 -13.36 -15.94
CA GLN A 146 24.84 -12.41 -15.29
C GLN A 146 24.95 -12.69 -13.81
N LYS A 147 26.18 -12.62 -13.29
CA LYS A 147 26.51 -12.81 -11.86
C LYS A 147 27.11 -11.53 -11.25
N PRO A 148 26.96 -11.33 -9.94
CA PRO A 148 27.50 -10.16 -9.29
C PRO A 148 29.05 -10.16 -9.29
N HIS A 149 29.66 -9.00 -9.45
CA HIS A 149 31.11 -8.80 -9.41
C HIS A 149 31.57 -8.11 -8.12
N ILE A 150 30.71 -7.31 -7.49
CA ILE A 150 31.02 -6.60 -6.23
C ILE A 150 30.93 -7.62 -5.11
N LYS A 151 32.04 -7.91 -4.45
CA LYS A 151 32.12 -8.99 -3.44
C LYS A 151 31.33 -8.68 -2.17
N LYS A 152 31.31 -7.40 -1.76
CA LYS A 152 30.67 -6.93 -0.53
C LYS A 152 29.91 -5.66 -0.81
N VAL A 153 28.66 -5.61 -0.37
CA VAL A 153 27.78 -4.43 -0.44
C VAL A 153 27.33 -4.08 0.97
N ILE A 154 27.41 -2.82 1.32
CA ILE A 154 26.92 -2.30 2.60
C ILE A 154 25.76 -1.37 2.31
N TYR A 155 24.58 -1.70 2.79
CA TYR A 155 23.42 -0.81 2.81
C TYR A 155 23.35 -0.14 4.18
N ARG A 156 23.25 1.17 4.19
CA ARG A 156 22.99 1.93 5.41
C ARG A 156 21.99 3.05 5.16
N LEU A 157 21.25 3.38 6.21
CA LEU A 157 20.40 4.57 6.20
C LEU A 157 21.30 5.81 6.26
N VAL A 158 21.00 6.80 5.43
CA VAL A 158 21.63 8.12 5.46
C VAL A 158 20.53 9.18 5.51
N GLU A 159 20.83 10.27 6.21
CA GLU A 159 19.92 11.42 6.28
C GLU A 159 19.94 12.19 4.95
N GLU A 160 18.76 12.61 4.50
CA GLU A 160 18.59 13.29 3.20
C GLU A 160 19.47 14.53 3.07
N ASP A 161 19.61 15.31 4.15
CA ASP A 161 20.39 16.55 4.17
C ASP A 161 21.89 16.32 4.04
N THR A 162 22.42 15.15 4.37
CA THR A 162 23.87 14.85 4.37
C THR A 162 24.32 13.93 3.25
N GLN A 163 23.38 13.25 2.58
CA GLN A 163 23.69 12.17 1.62
C GLN A 163 24.62 12.61 0.48
N PHE A 164 24.42 13.80 -0.08
CA PHE A 164 25.25 14.29 -1.18
C PHE A 164 26.65 14.65 -0.72
N GLY A 165 26.82 15.23 0.48
CA GLY A 165 28.13 15.47 1.07
C GLY A 165 28.88 14.17 1.33
N GLN A 166 28.23 13.15 1.83
CA GLN A 166 28.84 11.84 2.04
C GLN A 166 29.28 11.18 0.72
N LEU A 167 28.47 11.33 -0.35
CA LEU A 167 28.85 10.85 -1.68
C LEU A 167 30.06 11.60 -2.24
N GLU A 168 30.10 12.93 -2.12
CA GLU A 168 31.23 13.74 -2.57
C GLU A 168 32.53 13.44 -1.81
N ASN A 169 32.43 13.15 -0.52
CA ASN A 169 33.56 12.78 0.33
C ASN A 169 34.02 11.31 0.16
N GLY A 170 33.25 10.50 -0.62
CA GLY A 170 33.56 9.08 -0.79
C GLY A 170 33.23 8.21 0.42
N GLU A 171 32.36 8.68 1.31
CA GLU A 171 31.88 7.90 2.45
C GLU A 171 30.83 6.89 2.04
N ILE A 172 30.14 7.15 0.92
CA ILE A 172 29.21 6.26 0.23
C ILE A 172 29.48 6.30 -1.27
N ASP A 173 29.18 5.21 -1.98
CA ASP A 173 29.43 5.07 -3.41
C ASP A 173 28.15 5.30 -4.24
N VAL A 174 26.97 5.08 -3.66
CA VAL A 174 25.69 5.14 -4.35
C VAL A 174 24.61 5.68 -3.44
N ILE A 175 23.80 6.60 -3.94
CA ILE A 175 22.52 7.00 -3.33
C ILE A 175 21.42 6.37 -4.18
N ASN A 176 20.49 5.66 -3.54
CA ASN A 176 19.39 4.98 -4.21
C ASN A 176 18.05 5.56 -3.77
N GLY A 177 17.10 5.66 -4.73
CA GLY A 177 15.72 6.04 -4.44
C GLY A 177 15.49 7.55 -4.29
N LEU A 178 16.31 8.38 -4.94
CA LEU A 178 16.10 9.84 -4.95
C LEU A 178 14.74 10.17 -5.57
N THR A 179 13.96 10.95 -4.84
CA THR A 179 12.65 11.45 -5.29
C THR A 179 12.52 12.93 -4.88
N GLY A 180 11.69 13.66 -5.60
CA GLY A 180 11.49 15.08 -5.33
C GLY A 180 12.52 15.98 -6.02
N LYS A 181 12.10 17.21 -6.28
CA LYS A 181 12.85 18.19 -7.07
C LYS A 181 14.25 18.47 -6.51
N THR A 182 14.35 18.74 -5.22
CA THR A 182 15.59 19.17 -4.58
C THR A 182 16.68 18.10 -4.71
N SER A 183 16.33 16.85 -4.42
CA SER A 183 17.28 15.73 -4.48
C SER A 183 17.67 15.40 -5.92
N VAL A 184 16.71 15.47 -6.87
CA VAL A 184 16.98 15.25 -8.30
C VAL A 184 17.89 16.35 -8.85
N ASP A 185 17.59 17.63 -8.57
CA ASP A 185 18.41 18.76 -9.02
C ASP A 185 19.85 18.68 -8.44
N ALA A 186 20.01 18.25 -7.19
CA ALA A 186 21.32 18.06 -6.57
C ALA A 186 22.12 16.94 -7.26
N ALA A 187 21.46 15.81 -7.56
CA ALA A 187 22.10 14.70 -8.29
C ALA A 187 22.56 15.12 -9.69
N LEU A 188 21.72 15.86 -10.43
CA LEU A 188 22.06 16.38 -11.77
C LEU A 188 23.19 17.42 -11.69
N ALA A 189 23.23 18.24 -10.64
CA ALA A 189 24.31 19.19 -10.42
C ALA A 189 25.65 18.47 -10.17
N LEU A 190 25.66 17.38 -9.40
CA LEU A 190 26.86 16.56 -9.20
C LEU A 190 27.34 15.89 -10.49
N GLU A 191 26.43 15.35 -11.29
CA GLU A 191 26.79 14.79 -12.60
C GLU A 191 27.43 15.84 -13.49
N LYS A 192 26.86 17.05 -13.54
CA LYS A 192 27.41 18.18 -14.32
C LYS A 192 28.76 18.64 -13.81
N LYS A 193 29.02 18.55 -12.50
CA LYS A 193 30.33 18.86 -11.87
C LYS A 193 31.40 17.87 -12.35
N GLY A 194 31.02 16.65 -12.71
CA GLY A 194 31.89 15.57 -13.14
C GLY A 194 32.34 14.65 -12.02
N GLY A 195 32.74 13.44 -12.39
CA GLY A 195 33.13 12.39 -11.43
C GLY A 195 31.97 11.55 -10.89
N PHE A 196 30.72 11.96 -11.14
CA PHE A 196 29.50 11.27 -10.73
C PHE A 196 28.64 10.95 -11.94
N LYS A 197 27.81 9.91 -11.81
CA LYS A 197 26.80 9.54 -12.80
C LYS A 197 25.43 9.45 -12.15
N ASN A 198 24.42 9.90 -12.86
CA ASN A 198 23.03 9.76 -12.49
C ASN A 198 22.33 8.77 -13.43
N VAL A 199 21.50 7.90 -12.89
CA VAL A 199 20.61 7.02 -13.67
C VAL A 199 19.20 7.28 -13.19
N ASN A 200 18.33 7.60 -14.14
CA ASN A 200 16.91 7.77 -13.87
C ASN A 200 16.08 6.79 -14.70
N TYR A 201 14.90 6.53 -14.23
CA TYR A 201 13.91 5.66 -14.90
C TYR A 201 12.52 6.14 -14.56
N ASP A 202 11.60 5.87 -15.49
CA ASP A 202 10.20 6.20 -15.30
C ASP A 202 9.58 5.31 -14.23
N ARG A 203 8.95 5.93 -13.25
CA ARG A 203 8.32 5.20 -12.15
C ARG A 203 6.89 4.84 -12.49
N ALA A 204 6.57 3.55 -12.46
CA ALA A 204 5.22 3.02 -12.58
C ALA A 204 4.44 3.23 -11.27
N GLY A 205 4.10 4.46 -10.95
CA GLY A 205 3.38 4.83 -9.74
C GLY A 205 2.67 6.17 -9.87
N TYR A 206 1.85 6.52 -8.88
CA TYR A 206 1.17 7.81 -8.83
C TYR A 206 1.06 8.31 -7.39
N GLY A 207 1.06 9.63 -7.21
CA GLY A 207 0.70 10.30 -5.97
C GLY A 207 -0.80 10.57 -5.90
N LYS A 208 -1.39 10.51 -4.72
CA LYS A 208 -2.83 10.76 -4.52
C LYS A 208 -3.11 11.54 -3.25
N VAL A 209 -4.19 12.29 -3.28
CA VAL A 209 -4.91 12.72 -2.07
C VAL A 209 -6.02 11.70 -1.84
N GLN A 210 -5.96 11.00 -0.72
CA GLN A 210 -6.96 10.02 -0.36
C GLN A 210 -7.94 10.60 0.66
N PHE A 211 -9.23 10.38 0.42
CA PHE A 211 -10.29 10.78 1.32
C PHE A 211 -10.88 9.55 2.01
N ASP A 212 -11.25 9.70 3.27
CA ASP A 212 -12.21 8.80 3.89
C ASP A 212 -13.59 9.16 3.35
N CYS A 213 -14.26 8.18 2.77
CA CYS A 213 -15.54 8.37 2.11
C CYS A 213 -16.73 7.82 2.91
N ASP A 214 -16.47 7.21 4.06
CA ASP A 214 -17.47 6.49 4.83
C ASP A 214 -18.16 7.39 5.86
N PHE A 215 -17.55 8.52 6.20
CA PHE A 215 -18.09 9.39 7.23
C PHE A 215 -17.63 10.85 7.05
N GLY A 216 -18.28 11.76 7.79
CA GLY A 216 -17.92 13.19 7.86
C GLY A 216 -18.17 13.94 6.55
N PRO A 217 -17.66 15.16 6.45
CA PRO A 217 -17.85 15.99 5.26
C PRO A 217 -17.32 15.35 3.98
N THR A 218 -16.26 14.56 4.07
CA THR A 218 -15.64 13.89 2.91
C THR A 218 -16.43 12.69 2.40
N ALA A 219 -17.43 12.19 3.12
CA ALA A 219 -18.43 11.26 2.58
C ALA A 219 -19.23 11.90 1.44
N ASP A 220 -19.41 13.23 1.45
CA ASP A 220 -20.05 13.95 0.37
C ASP A 220 -19.09 14.19 -0.81
N ALA A 221 -19.46 13.68 -1.99
CA ALA A 221 -18.67 13.85 -3.20
C ALA A 221 -18.40 15.31 -3.57
N ALA A 222 -19.35 16.23 -3.25
CA ALA A 222 -19.18 17.64 -3.53
C ALA A 222 -18.04 18.28 -2.74
N VAL A 223 -17.81 17.81 -1.51
CA VAL A 223 -16.67 18.27 -0.69
C VAL A 223 -15.36 17.80 -1.31
N ARG A 224 -15.26 16.54 -1.71
CA ARG A 224 -14.08 16.02 -2.40
C ARG A 224 -13.82 16.74 -3.73
N GLN A 225 -14.88 17.01 -4.48
CA GLN A 225 -14.79 17.79 -5.73
C GLN A 225 -14.36 19.24 -5.49
N ALA A 226 -14.84 19.87 -4.41
CA ALA A 226 -14.43 21.21 -4.06
C ALA A 226 -12.94 21.29 -3.70
N VAL A 227 -12.42 20.28 -3.00
CA VAL A 227 -10.96 20.16 -2.77
C VAL A 227 -10.22 20.04 -4.10
N ALA A 228 -10.68 19.16 -5.00
CA ALA A 228 -10.06 18.95 -6.30
C ALA A 228 -10.05 20.22 -7.17
N TYR A 229 -11.10 21.05 -7.12
CA TYR A 229 -11.16 22.34 -7.82
C TYR A 229 -10.27 23.42 -7.20
N ASN A 230 -9.83 23.28 -5.96
CA ASN A 230 -8.94 24.26 -5.32
C ASN A 230 -7.47 23.78 -5.29
N LEU A 231 -7.19 22.54 -5.67
CA LEU A 231 -5.84 22.01 -5.75
C LEU A 231 -5.26 22.26 -7.14
N ASP A 232 -4.23 23.11 -7.21
CA ASP A 232 -3.42 23.26 -8.42
C ASP A 232 -2.47 22.07 -8.56
N ARG A 233 -2.95 21.06 -9.29
CA ARG A 233 -2.21 19.82 -9.48
C ARG A 233 -1.01 19.99 -10.40
N ASP A 234 -1.08 20.90 -11.35
CA ASP A 234 0.01 21.19 -12.29
C ASP A 234 1.15 21.90 -11.57
N GLU A 235 0.85 22.92 -10.76
CA GLU A 235 1.85 23.60 -9.95
C GLU A 235 2.41 22.68 -8.87
N PHE A 236 1.58 21.82 -8.27
CA PHE A 236 2.08 20.79 -7.33
C PHE A 236 3.04 19.83 -8.00
N ALA A 237 2.70 19.27 -9.15
CA ALA A 237 3.56 18.36 -9.91
C ALA A 237 4.87 19.05 -10.31
N LYS A 238 4.80 20.30 -10.77
CA LYS A 238 5.97 21.10 -11.13
C LYS A 238 6.87 21.38 -9.92
N THR A 239 6.30 21.75 -8.80
CA THR A 239 7.07 22.12 -7.60
C THR A 239 7.61 20.88 -6.88
N PHE A 240 6.77 19.87 -6.68
CA PHE A 240 7.14 18.66 -5.94
C PHE A 240 8.00 17.71 -6.79
N CYS A 241 7.61 17.46 -8.04
CA CYS A 241 8.32 16.55 -8.93
C CYS A 241 9.36 17.24 -9.81
N GLY A 242 9.57 18.54 -9.68
CA GLY A 242 10.57 19.28 -10.49
C GLY A 242 10.27 19.32 -11.99
N GLY A 243 9.04 19.06 -12.41
CA GLY A 243 8.66 18.92 -13.81
C GLY A 243 8.82 17.50 -14.37
N TYR A 244 9.26 16.54 -13.55
CA TYR A 244 9.38 15.13 -13.92
C TYR A 244 8.09 14.31 -13.70
N GLY A 245 7.05 14.93 -13.15
CA GLY A 245 5.75 14.31 -12.92
C GLY A 245 4.69 14.78 -13.90
N THR A 246 3.73 13.91 -14.19
CA THR A 246 2.55 14.19 -15.02
C THR A 246 1.30 14.06 -14.18
N VAL A 247 0.34 15.01 -14.34
CA VAL A 247 -0.95 14.92 -13.68
C VAL A 247 -1.80 13.83 -14.34
N VAL A 248 -2.42 12.97 -13.52
CA VAL A 248 -3.34 11.92 -13.98
C VAL A 248 -4.72 12.09 -13.34
N ASN A 249 -5.76 11.63 -14.02
CA ASN A 249 -7.15 11.77 -13.58
C ASN A 249 -7.75 10.49 -12.98
N GLY A 250 -6.91 9.49 -12.72
CA GLY A 250 -7.32 8.22 -12.13
C GLY A 250 -6.18 7.53 -11.38
N PRO A 251 -6.43 6.36 -10.78
CA PRO A 251 -5.46 5.63 -9.96
C PRO A 251 -4.49 4.81 -10.83
N TYR A 252 -3.78 5.47 -11.76
CA TYR A 252 -2.86 4.85 -12.70
C TYR A 252 -1.64 5.74 -12.94
N SER A 253 -0.57 5.14 -13.43
CA SER A 253 0.55 5.82 -14.03
C SER A 253 0.40 5.82 -15.55
N VAL A 254 0.89 6.86 -16.21
CA VAL A 254 0.94 6.92 -17.69
C VAL A 254 1.83 5.82 -18.30
N TYR A 255 2.65 5.18 -17.49
CA TYR A 255 3.52 4.06 -17.90
C TYR A 255 2.88 2.68 -17.71
N PHE A 256 1.63 2.60 -17.28
CA PHE A 256 0.92 1.32 -17.22
C PHE A 256 0.37 0.95 -18.60
N ASP A 257 0.57 -0.30 -19.02
CA ASP A 257 0.04 -0.83 -20.28
C ASP A 257 -1.46 -0.61 -20.42
N GLY A 258 -2.20 -0.76 -19.31
CA GLY A 258 -3.63 -0.49 -19.28
C GLY A 258 -4.00 0.97 -19.55
N TYR A 259 -3.19 1.92 -19.12
CA TYR A 259 -3.37 3.32 -19.51
C TYR A 259 -3.02 3.52 -20.98
N THR A 260 -1.85 3.06 -21.41
CA THR A 260 -1.38 3.25 -22.81
C THR A 260 -2.37 2.69 -23.83
N ALA A 261 -3.00 1.56 -23.53
CA ALA A 261 -4.01 0.94 -24.38
C ALA A 261 -5.36 1.67 -24.39
N ASN A 262 -5.65 2.54 -23.40
CA ASN A 262 -6.96 3.15 -23.22
C ASN A 262 -6.89 4.66 -22.94
N ALA A 263 -5.78 5.33 -23.25
CA ALA A 263 -5.53 6.72 -22.87
C ALA A 263 -6.65 7.65 -23.33
N ASP A 264 -7.00 7.63 -24.61
CA ASP A 264 -8.05 8.48 -25.18
C ASP A 264 -9.41 8.27 -24.46
N TYR A 265 -9.80 7.02 -24.26
CA TYR A 265 -11.03 6.70 -23.52
C TYR A 265 -11.02 7.22 -22.08
N LEU A 266 -9.90 7.07 -21.38
CA LEU A 266 -9.76 7.53 -20.00
C LEU A 266 -9.79 9.07 -19.91
N GLU A 267 -9.13 9.75 -20.83
CA GLU A 267 -9.11 11.20 -20.86
C GLU A 267 -10.48 11.81 -21.23
N GLU A 268 -11.23 11.18 -22.12
CA GLU A 268 -12.58 11.58 -22.47
C GLU A 268 -13.62 11.28 -21.39
N THR A 269 -13.45 10.17 -20.66
CA THR A 269 -14.45 9.65 -19.71
C THR A 269 -14.23 10.19 -18.30
N LEU A 270 -12.99 10.30 -17.85
CA LEU A 270 -12.68 10.71 -16.50
C LEU A 270 -12.77 12.24 -16.35
N LYS A 271 -13.36 12.65 -15.23
CA LYS A 271 -13.49 14.06 -14.92
C LYS A 271 -12.13 14.67 -14.55
N SER A 272 -11.67 15.63 -15.33
CA SER A 272 -10.54 16.46 -15.00
C SER A 272 -10.97 17.67 -14.16
N TYR A 273 -10.06 18.15 -13.31
CA TYR A 273 -10.29 19.30 -12.44
C TYR A 273 -9.22 20.36 -12.71
N SER A 274 -9.62 21.49 -13.26
CA SER A 274 -8.80 22.69 -13.32
C SER A 274 -9.15 23.61 -12.15
N VAL A 275 -8.19 24.38 -11.67
CA VAL A 275 -8.38 25.29 -10.54
C VAL A 275 -9.55 26.24 -10.81
N SER A 276 -10.55 26.21 -9.94
CA SER A 276 -11.75 27.07 -10.03
C SER A 276 -12.49 27.14 -8.71
N THR A 277 -12.21 28.15 -7.92
CA THR A 277 -12.96 28.44 -6.69
C THR A 277 -14.47 28.64 -6.96
N ALA A 278 -14.82 29.13 -8.13
CA ALA A 278 -16.23 29.31 -8.51
C ALA A 278 -16.93 27.94 -8.66
N LYS A 279 -16.32 26.97 -9.35
CA LYS A 279 -16.87 25.61 -9.49
C LYS A 279 -16.88 24.87 -8.15
N ALA A 280 -15.88 25.09 -7.29
CA ALA A 280 -15.86 24.54 -5.94
C ALA A 280 -17.05 25.03 -5.11
N LYS A 281 -17.31 26.34 -5.11
CA LYS A 281 -18.47 26.95 -4.44
C LYS A 281 -19.78 26.40 -5.00
N GLN A 282 -19.93 26.37 -6.31
CA GLN A 282 -21.13 25.85 -6.97
C GLN A 282 -21.40 24.39 -6.58
N ALA A 283 -20.36 23.52 -6.56
CA ALA A 283 -20.51 22.13 -6.16
C ALA A 283 -20.99 22.00 -4.70
N LEU A 284 -20.39 22.76 -3.79
CA LEU A 284 -20.79 22.77 -2.38
C LEU A 284 -22.24 23.27 -2.19
N GLU A 285 -22.60 24.37 -2.84
CA GLU A 285 -23.94 24.97 -2.73
C GLU A 285 -25.02 24.05 -3.29
N ALA A 286 -24.77 23.43 -4.45
CA ALA A 286 -25.69 22.46 -5.05
C ALA A 286 -25.90 21.22 -4.15
N ALA A 287 -24.88 20.80 -3.39
CA ALA A 287 -24.96 19.70 -2.44
C ALA A 287 -25.51 20.10 -1.06
N GLY A 288 -25.88 21.37 -0.86
CA GLY A 288 -26.48 21.85 0.38
C GLY A 288 -25.52 22.45 1.41
N TRP A 289 -24.23 22.57 1.10
CA TRP A 289 -23.22 23.23 1.94
C TRP A 289 -23.33 24.75 1.82
N LYS A 290 -24.42 25.32 2.32
CA LYS A 290 -24.81 26.70 2.10
C LYS A 290 -25.29 27.43 3.36
N TYR A 291 -24.93 26.95 4.53
CA TYR A 291 -25.32 27.50 5.82
C TYR A 291 -24.11 27.93 6.65
N ASN A 292 -24.33 28.81 7.59
CA ASN A 292 -23.49 29.07 8.75
C ASN A 292 -23.83 28.08 9.86
N ALA A 293 -23.04 28.04 10.94
CA ALA A 293 -23.26 27.16 12.10
C ALA A 293 -24.62 27.37 12.78
N ASP A 294 -25.14 28.56 12.73
CA ASP A 294 -26.46 28.96 13.29
C ASP A 294 -27.65 28.66 12.37
N GLY A 295 -27.41 27.99 11.23
CA GLY A 295 -28.44 27.65 10.27
C GLY A 295 -28.86 28.80 9.33
N THR A 296 -28.29 30.00 9.46
CA THR A 296 -28.52 31.09 8.54
C THR A 296 -27.81 30.84 7.18
N ALA A 297 -28.19 31.55 6.15
CA ALA A 297 -27.53 31.47 4.85
C ALA A 297 -26.03 31.79 4.97
N TYR A 298 -25.20 31.01 4.30
CA TYR A 298 -23.75 31.14 4.37
C TYR A 298 -23.29 32.54 3.91
N THR A 299 -22.43 33.12 4.70
CA THR A 299 -21.79 34.40 4.41
C THR A 299 -20.28 34.29 4.28
N SER A 300 -19.62 33.69 5.25
CA SER A 300 -18.15 33.54 5.30
C SER A 300 -17.71 32.49 6.28
N GLY A 301 -16.45 32.07 6.20
CA GLY A 301 -15.82 31.08 7.12
C GLY A 301 -16.14 29.65 6.76
N ILE A 302 -16.53 28.86 7.74
CA ILE A 302 -16.83 27.43 7.57
C ILE A 302 -18.26 27.26 7.05
N ARG A 303 -18.42 26.43 6.03
CA ARG A 303 -19.73 26.07 5.49
C ARG A 303 -20.31 24.88 6.23
N TYR A 304 -21.61 24.92 6.43
CA TYR A 304 -22.40 23.86 7.02
C TYR A 304 -23.48 23.38 6.05
N LYS A 305 -23.83 22.11 6.19
CA LYS A 305 -24.92 21.43 5.50
C LYS A 305 -25.98 21.05 6.51
N LYS A 306 -27.24 21.33 6.23
CA LYS A 306 -28.37 20.83 7.02
C LYS A 306 -28.49 19.32 6.82
N LEU A 307 -28.53 18.58 7.91
CA LEU A 307 -28.62 17.13 7.90
C LEU A 307 -30.06 16.65 7.83
N THR A 308 -30.30 15.54 7.17
CA THR A 308 -31.55 14.81 7.31
C THR A 308 -31.65 14.18 8.71
N ALA A 309 -32.86 13.81 9.16
CA ALA A 309 -33.01 13.12 10.44
C ALA A 309 -32.21 11.79 10.51
N LYS A 310 -32.07 11.11 9.35
CA LYS A 310 -31.27 9.90 9.22
C LYS A 310 -29.77 10.19 9.37
N ASP A 311 -29.30 11.25 8.71
CA ASP A 311 -27.88 11.64 8.77
C ASP A 311 -27.53 12.15 10.17
N ALA A 312 -28.40 12.94 10.80
CA ALA A 312 -28.21 13.41 12.17
C ALA A 312 -28.14 12.26 13.17
N ALA A 313 -28.90 11.19 12.99
CA ALA A 313 -28.79 9.98 13.81
C ALA A 313 -27.44 9.26 13.58
N ASN A 314 -26.92 9.26 12.35
CA ASN A 314 -25.63 8.65 12.03
C ASN A 314 -24.44 9.45 12.56
N THR A 315 -24.54 10.78 12.67
CA THR A 315 -23.46 11.62 13.23
C THR A 315 -23.23 11.35 14.71
N ALA A 316 -24.21 10.82 15.39
CA ALA A 316 -24.11 10.32 16.78
C ALA A 316 -23.56 8.89 16.83
N ASN A 317 -23.19 8.29 15.72
CA ASN A 317 -22.70 6.92 15.67
C ASN A 317 -21.35 6.79 16.39
N THR A 318 -21.38 6.01 17.45
CA THR A 318 -20.25 5.77 18.33
C THR A 318 -19.12 4.96 17.71
N SER A 319 -19.36 4.23 16.62
CA SER A 319 -18.31 3.41 15.97
C SER A 319 -17.15 4.27 15.50
N TYR A 320 -17.45 5.44 14.95
CA TYR A 320 -16.41 6.34 14.52
C TYR A 320 -15.75 7.08 15.69
N ALA A 321 -16.53 7.48 16.67
CA ALA A 321 -16.00 8.07 17.88
C ALA A 321 -15.03 7.14 18.62
N SER A 322 -15.28 5.83 18.60
CA SER A 322 -14.39 4.83 19.21
C SER A 322 -13.05 4.71 18.46
N VAL A 323 -13.04 4.80 17.15
CA VAL A 323 -11.82 4.83 16.33
C VAL A 323 -11.02 6.10 16.61
N SER A 324 -11.66 7.26 16.60
CA SER A 324 -11.00 8.54 16.84
C SER A 324 -10.38 8.65 18.24
N ASN A 325 -10.95 7.99 19.23
CA ASN A 325 -10.43 7.98 20.60
C ASN A 325 -9.29 6.99 20.83
N SER A 326 -9.14 5.98 19.98
CA SER A 326 -8.09 4.96 20.09
C SER A 326 -6.83 5.29 19.31
N GLU A 327 -6.92 6.13 18.28
CA GLU A 327 -5.84 6.43 17.36
C GLU A 327 -5.20 7.79 17.68
N SER A 328 -3.89 7.78 17.91
CA SER A 328 -3.14 9.00 18.22
C SER A 328 -3.22 10.06 17.11
N ASN A 329 -3.41 9.63 15.86
CA ASN A 329 -3.54 10.50 14.71
C ASN A 329 -4.85 11.29 14.65
N PHE A 330 -5.85 10.86 15.41
CA PHE A 330 -7.18 11.49 15.46
C PHE A 330 -7.46 12.24 16.77
N LYS A 331 -6.43 12.53 17.56
CA LYS A 331 -6.56 13.22 18.86
C LYS A 331 -7.36 14.52 18.82
N ASN A 332 -7.30 15.22 17.69
CA ASN A 332 -7.92 16.52 17.50
C ASN A 332 -9.31 16.44 16.86
N VAL A 333 -9.77 15.25 16.54
CA VAL A 333 -11.11 15.04 16.02
C VAL A 333 -12.07 14.93 17.21
N ALA A 334 -13.08 15.78 17.23
CA ALA A 334 -14.08 15.76 18.30
C ALA A 334 -14.78 14.38 18.38
N PRO A 335 -15.18 13.93 19.55
CA PRO A 335 -16.04 12.75 19.68
C PRO A 335 -17.24 12.87 18.75
N GLY A 336 -17.49 11.82 17.95
CA GLY A 336 -18.47 11.88 16.86
C GLY A 336 -17.88 12.23 15.48
N GLY A 337 -16.57 12.43 15.42
CA GLY A 337 -15.81 12.50 14.16
C GLY A 337 -15.84 13.83 13.44
N TYR A 338 -16.81 14.67 13.68
CA TYR A 338 -16.92 16.02 13.09
C TYR A 338 -17.90 16.86 13.87
N LYS A 339 -17.75 18.17 13.67
CA LYS A 339 -18.56 19.12 14.41
C LYS A 339 -19.97 19.19 13.83
N THR A 340 -20.96 19.01 14.69
CA THR A 340 -22.38 19.26 14.41
C THR A 340 -22.93 20.29 15.35
N GLU A 341 -23.79 21.16 14.83
CA GLU A 341 -24.49 22.17 15.61
C GLU A 341 -25.99 21.89 15.55
N LYS A 342 -26.66 21.94 16.69
CA LYS A 342 -28.12 21.82 16.78
C LYS A 342 -28.72 23.24 16.86
N VAL A 343 -29.64 23.54 15.95
CA VAL A 343 -30.34 24.83 15.87
C VAL A 343 -31.84 24.53 15.80
N GLY A 344 -32.57 24.77 16.89
CA GLY A 344 -33.95 24.30 17.00
C GLY A 344 -34.03 22.77 16.93
N ASP A 345 -34.83 22.25 16.01
CA ASP A 345 -34.95 20.81 15.74
C ASP A 345 -34.00 20.31 14.64
N ASP A 346 -33.24 21.18 14.02
CA ASP A 346 -32.35 20.88 12.92
C ASP A 346 -30.90 20.70 13.37
N TYR A 347 -30.16 19.86 12.64
CA TYR A 347 -28.72 19.66 12.80
C TYR A 347 -27.96 20.12 11.56
N TYR A 348 -26.82 20.74 11.80
CA TYR A 348 -25.91 21.24 10.77
C TYR A 348 -24.52 20.65 10.98
N MET A 349 -23.89 20.12 9.92
CA MET A 349 -22.55 19.53 9.91
C MET A 349 -21.58 20.40 9.12
#